data_ed2b347aad6323cb2d47b0445c6416e7
#
_entry.id   ed2b347aad6323cb2d47b0445c6416e7
#
_cell.length_a   1.000
_cell.length_b   1.000
_cell.length_c   1.000
_cell.angle_alpha   90.00
_cell.angle_beta   90.00
_cell.angle_gamma   90.00
#
_symmetry.space_group_name_H-M   'P 1'
#
loop_
_entity.id
_entity.type
_entity.pdbx_description
1 polymer ?
#
loop_
_entity_poly.entity_id
_entity_poly.type
_entity_poly.pdbx_seq_one_letter_code
_entity_poly.pdbx_strand_id
1 'polypeptide(L)'
;MSVSSVRSFRIRNVGRLLAAGLLAGSVSHAAHAAVTLNEWDIYNYPEQTAAVDEGIKEFSQQNPGIVINRSVHSFEDTRIPLKLALTAGDGPQIAQVNQGGGDMGSLVKDKLLLPLDSYAASNGWTTRFPDSILKRNRWSDSGEFGSGKLYGVASLGEMVGLYYNKALLDKAGIAVPKTLAELESAMAKLKQQGTAPMMLGLLDGNMGQQLLSTLWQAQIESHDRKTLDNLIYDVGGTFKDSKLVNAASMMKSWTDKGYFFPGFQGIGHDDAATLFQNGQAAFLVSGTWYLGQFKDNKDIHFAAMPAGEGVKQPLMVGGTDLAFSITSTAKGKDQQEGAAKFINYMVSDAMANRWLKVGFLPASTNKAA
;
A
#
# COMPACT_ATOMS: atom_id res chain seq x y z
N MET A 1 22.93 93.81 -22.84
CA MET A 1 23.60 94.67 -21.83
C MET A 1 24.19 93.74 -20.80
N SER A 2 25.53 93.82 -20.73
CA SER A 2 26.47 93.72 -19.64
C SER A 2 26.67 92.36 -19.03
N VAL A 3 27.68 91.61 -19.35
CA VAL A 3 29.15 91.64 -19.10
C VAL A 3 29.52 91.47 -17.61
N SER A 4 30.35 90.54 -17.42
CA SER A 4 31.53 90.37 -16.51
C SER A 4 31.34 89.30 -15.44
N SER A 5 32.29 88.54 -15.06
CA SER A 5 33.70 88.22 -15.37
C SER A 5 34.19 87.27 -14.31
N VAL A 6 34.85 86.24 -14.70
CA VAL A 6 36.09 85.64 -14.20
C VAL A 6 36.40 85.79 -12.68
N ARG A 7 36.65 84.62 -12.04
CA ARG A 7 37.96 84.41 -11.40
C ARG A 7 38.17 82.92 -11.03
N SER A 8 39.23 82.40 -11.59
CA SER A 8 39.88 81.10 -11.26
C SER A 8 40.51 81.17 -9.86
N PHE A 9 40.43 80.06 -9.11
CA PHE A 9 41.39 79.79 -8.06
C PHE A 9 41.81 78.33 -8.12
N ARG A 10 43.06 78.13 -8.42
CA ARG A 10 43.76 76.82 -8.30
C ARG A 10 44.21 76.69 -6.84
N ILE A 11 43.91 75.55 -6.21
CA ILE A 11 44.75 75.04 -5.11
C ILE A 11 44.91 73.52 -5.32
N ARG A 12 46.18 73.17 -5.23
CA ARG A 12 46.77 71.82 -5.39
C ARG A 12 46.68 71.07 -4.07
N ASN A 13 46.67 69.78 -4.23
CA ASN A 13 47.32 68.73 -3.44
C ASN A 13 46.45 67.84 -2.54
N VAL A 14 46.50 66.60 -2.88
CA VAL A 14 46.97 65.40 -2.14
C VAL A 14 45.92 64.73 -1.25
N GLY A 15 45.58 63.55 -1.65
CA GLY A 15 44.87 62.58 -0.80
C GLY A 15 44.64 61.28 -1.57
N ARG A 16 45.66 60.41 -1.63
CA ARG A 16 45.46 59.00 -2.01
C ARG A 16 44.54 58.36 -1.03
N LEU A 17 43.35 57.97 -1.46
CA LEU A 17 42.47 57.05 -0.72
C LEU A 17 42.30 55.79 -1.56
N LEU A 18 42.78 54.68 -1.00
CA LEU A 18 42.62 53.34 -1.47
C LEU A 18 41.11 53.01 -1.58
N ALA A 19 40.61 52.81 -2.81
CA ALA A 19 39.32 52.18 -3.05
C ALA A 19 39.53 50.67 -2.93
N ALA A 20 39.28 50.07 -1.75
CA ALA A 20 39.11 48.64 -1.59
C ALA A 20 37.76 48.28 -2.17
N GLY A 21 37.79 47.76 -3.42
CA GLY A 21 36.63 47.19 -4.07
C GLY A 21 36.21 45.90 -3.35
N LEU A 22 35.11 45.97 -2.59
CA LEU A 22 34.34 44.78 -2.16
C LEU A 22 33.69 44.19 -3.38
N LEU A 23 34.33 43.19 -3.97
CA LEU A 23 33.72 42.23 -4.87
C LEU A 23 32.78 41.38 -3.98
N ALA A 24 31.53 41.80 -3.77
CA ALA A 24 30.43 40.97 -3.31
C ALA A 24 30.19 39.97 -4.44
N GLY A 25 30.81 38.81 -4.33
CA GLY A 25 30.47 37.63 -5.17
C GLY A 25 29.02 37.28 -4.94
N SER A 26 28.14 37.72 -5.82
CA SER A 26 26.79 37.23 -5.93
C SER A 26 26.89 35.76 -6.31
N VAL A 27 26.84 34.86 -5.33
CA VAL A 27 26.57 33.43 -5.60
C VAL A 27 25.15 33.40 -6.13
N SER A 28 25.02 33.49 -7.45
CA SER A 28 23.77 33.17 -8.12
C SER A 28 23.48 31.73 -7.83
N HIS A 29 22.67 31.46 -6.82
CA HIS A 29 21.97 30.19 -6.72
C HIS A 29 21.07 30.15 -7.95
N ALA A 30 21.49 29.44 -8.99
CA ALA A 30 20.61 29.06 -10.08
C ALA A 30 19.42 28.33 -9.39
N ALA A 31 18.30 29.03 -9.28
CA ALA A 31 17.05 28.39 -8.84
C ALA A 31 16.76 27.32 -9.89
N HIS A 32 17.12 26.09 -9.60
CA HIS A 32 16.64 24.95 -10.40
C HIS A 32 15.11 25.01 -10.32
N ALA A 33 14.46 24.99 -11.49
CA ALA A 33 13.02 24.89 -11.53
C ALA A 33 12.59 23.67 -10.71
N ALA A 34 11.57 23.86 -9.86
CA ALA A 34 11.08 22.79 -9.02
C ALA A 34 10.62 21.60 -9.89
N VAL A 35 11.03 20.40 -9.51
CA VAL A 35 10.59 19.15 -10.16
C VAL A 35 9.19 18.85 -9.67
N THR A 36 8.21 18.88 -10.57
CA THR A 36 6.84 18.48 -10.27
C THR A 36 6.63 17.02 -10.62
N LEU A 37 6.07 16.27 -9.67
CA LEU A 37 5.78 14.84 -9.78
C LEU A 37 4.31 14.61 -9.44
N ASN A 38 3.58 14.02 -10.37
CA ASN A 38 2.23 13.53 -10.12
C ASN A 38 2.35 12.15 -9.47
N GLU A 39 1.58 11.95 -8.42
CA GLU A 39 1.56 10.71 -7.64
C GLU A 39 0.12 10.21 -7.52
N TRP A 40 -0.09 8.89 -7.75
CA TRP A 40 -1.36 8.20 -7.57
C TRP A 40 -1.25 7.14 -6.49
N ASP A 41 -2.14 7.24 -5.48
CA ASP A 41 -2.25 6.27 -4.40
C ASP A 41 -3.71 5.88 -4.10
N ILE A 42 -3.88 4.85 -3.29
CA ILE A 42 -5.19 4.34 -2.84
C ILE A 42 -5.50 4.67 -1.39
N TYR A 43 -4.74 5.52 -0.75
CA TYR A 43 -4.95 5.86 0.66
C TYR A 43 -6.13 6.81 0.83
N ASN A 44 -7.34 6.30 0.53
CA ASN A 44 -8.61 7.04 0.45
C ASN A 44 -9.39 7.06 1.77
N TYR A 45 -9.04 6.24 2.76
CA TYR A 45 -9.66 6.34 4.08
C TYR A 45 -9.17 7.59 4.82
N PRO A 46 -10.04 8.28 5.60
CA PRO A 46 -9.69 9.57 6.20
C PRO A 46 -8.37 9.60 6.96
N GLU A 47 -8.08 8.57 7.77
CA GLU A 47 -6.85 8.47 8.54
C GLU A 47 -5.62 8.24 7.67
N GLN A 48 -5.75 7.44 6.61
CA GLN A 48 -4.67 7.22 5.65
C GLN A 48 -4.38 8.49 4.87
N THR A 49 -5.44 9.14 4.35
CA THR A 49 -5.33 10.41 3.62
C THR A 49 -4.62 11.46 4.47
N ALA A 50 -5.05 11.66 5.72
CA ALA A 50 -4.42 12.62 6.62
C ALA A 50 -2.94 12.29 6.88
N ALA A 51 -2.60 11.01 7.09
CA ALA A 51 -1.22 10.58 7.31
C ALA A 51 -0.33 10.85 6.11
N VAL A 52 -0.82 10.62 4.88
CA VAL A 52 -0.07 10.89 3.64
C VAL A 52 0.07 12.38 3.38
N ASP A 53 -0.99 13.18 3.55
CA ASP A 53 -0.96 14.63 3.32
C ASP A 53 0.00 15.33 4.27
N GLU A 54 0.01 14.95 5.56
CA GLU A 54 1.00 15.43 6.52
C GLU A 54 2.42 14.98 6.12
N GLY A 55 2.58 13.75 5.63
CA GLY A 55 3.85 13.25 5.13
C GLY A 55 4.36 14.03 3.93
N ILE A 56 3.51 14.34 2.95
CA ILE A 56 3.86 15.16 1.78
C ILE A 56 4.26 16.56 2.22
N LYS A 57 3.56 17.15 3.18
CA LYS A 57 3.92 18.47 3.73
C LYS A 57 5.30 18.46 4.36
N GLU A 58 5.63 17.46 5.17
CA GLU A 58 6.95 17.31 5.78
C GLU A 58 8.04 17.04 4.72
N PHE A 59 7.78 16.16 3.77
CA PHE A 59 8.66 15.89 2.63
C PHE A 59 9.00 17.16 1.86
N SER A 60 8.00 18.01 1.56
CA SER A 60 8.16 19.26 0.81
C SER A 60 9.02 20.28 1.56
N GLN A 61 8.90 20.32 2.89
CA GLN A 61 9.77 21.16 3.73
C GLN A 61 11.23 20.73 3.68
N GLN A 62 11.47 19.42 3.63
CA GLN A 62 12.82 18.84 3.53
C GLN A 62 13.40 18.89 2.11
N ASN A 63 12.53 19.01 1.09
CA ASN A 63 12.89 18.97 -0.32
C ASN A 63 12.21 20.10 -1.10
N PRO A 64 12.53 21.38 -0.87
CA PRO A 64 11.79 22.52 -1.45
C PRO A 64 11.86 22.59 -2.97
N GLY A 65 12.79 21.86 -3.62
CA GLY A 65 12.89 21.73 -5.07
C GLY A 65 12.00 20.61 -5.68
N ILE A 66 11.18 19.90 -4.87
CA ILE A 66 10.32 18.82 -5.34
C ILE A 66 8.87 19.12 -4.92
N VAL A 67 7.97 19.14 -5.89
CA VAL A 67 6.52 19.31 -5.67
C VAL A 67 5.82 18.00 -5.97
N ILE A 68 5.04 17.49 -5.03
CA ILE A 68 4.21 16.30 -5.20
C ILE A 68 2.76 16.72 -5.41
N ASN A 69 2.20 16.42 -6.57
CA ASN A 69 0.77 16.54 -6.86
C ASN A 69 0.12 15.17 -6.63
N ARG A 70 -0.43 14.99 -5.44
CA ARG A 70 -1.12 13.77 -5.05
C ARG A 70 -2.50 13.66 -5.69
N SER A 71 -2.85 12.46 -6.15
CA SER A 71 -4.18 12.09 -6.62
C SER A 71 -4.60 10.78 -5.98
N VAL A 72 -5.65 10.82 -5.18
CA VAL A 72 -6.19 9.63 -4.49
C VAL A 72 -7.17 8.92 -5.39
N HIS A 73 -7.04 7.62 -5.52
CA HIS A 73 -7.84 6.76 -6.38
C HIS A 73 -8.49 5.63 -5.60
N SER A 74 -9.49 4.99 -6.19
CA SER A 74 -9.97 3.70 -5.70
C SER A 74 -8.97 2.59 -6.06
N PHE A 75 -9.05 1.45 -5.38
CA PHE A 75 -8.22 0.28 -5.72
C PHE A 75 -8.42 -0.12 -7.20
N GLU A 76 -9.63 -0.08 -7.71
CA GLU A 76 -9.93 -0.45 -9.10
C GLU A 76 -9.32 0.54 -10.11
N ASP A 77 -9.26 1.83 -9.77
CA ASP A 77 -8.68 2.86 -10.65
C ASP A 77 -7.15 2.72 -10.78
N THR A 78 -6.47 2.10 -9.81
CA THR A 78 -5.04 1.83 -9.89
C THR A 78 -4.68 0.62 -10.76
N ARG A 79 -5.64 -0.04 -11.39
CA ARG A 79 -5.44 -1.22 -12.24
C ARG A 79 -5.53 -0.84 -13.72
N ILE A 80 -6.72 -0.95 -14.32
CA ILE A 80 -6.91 -0.67 -15.75
C ILE A 80 -6.68 0.82 -16.09
N PRO A 81 -7.26 1.79 -15.36
CA PRO A 81 -7.04 3.21 -15.65
C PRO A 81 -5.58 3.63 -15.59
N LEU A 82 -4.82 3.15 -14.58
CA LEU A 82 -3.39 3.43 -14.49
C LEU A 82 -2.63 2.93 -15.72
N LYS A 83 -2.88 1.67 -16.13
CA LYS A 83 -2.23 1.08 -17.31
C LYS A 83 -2.52 1.88 -18.57
N LEU A 84 -3.77 2.32 -18.75
CA LEU A 84 -4.18 3.14 -19.90
C LEU A 84 -3.47 4.50 -19.90
N ALA A 85 -3.43 5.19 -18.76
CA ALA A 85 -2.75 6.48 -18.61
C ALA A 85 -1.23 6.36 -18.89
N LEU A 86 -0.58 5.33 -18.34
CA LEU A 86 0.84 5.09 -18.59
C LEU A 86 1.14 4.77 -20.06
N THR A 87 0.27 3.99 -20.71
CA THR A 87 0.39 3.64 -22.14
C THR A 87 0.22 4.87 -23.03
N ALA A 88 -0.68 5.77 -22.67
CA ALA A 88 -0.88 7.06 -23.36
C ALA A 88 0.30 8.06 -23.12
N GLY A 89 1.12 7.83 -22.08
CA GLY A 89 2.20 8.74 -21.69
C GLY A 89 1.75 9.89 -20.78
N ASP A 90 0.50 9.91 -20.34
CA ASP A 90 -0.13 10.95 -19.49
C ASP A 90 -0.28 10.51 -18.03
N GLY A 91 0.28 9.35 -17.66
CA GLY A 91 0.21 8.82 -16.32
C GLY A 91 1.10 9.55 -15.30
N PRO A 92 0.92 9.24 -13.99
CA PRO A 92 1.73 9.81 -12.92
C PRO A 92 3.17 9.30 -12.99
N GLN A 93 4.13 10.08 -12.44
CA GLN A 93 5.54 9.68 -12.31
C GLN A 93 5.75 8.67 -11.17
N ILE A 94 4.87 8.69 -10.18
CA ILE A 94 4.86 7.78 -9.04
C ILE A 94 3.46 7.18 -8.92
N ALA A 95 3.38 5.87 -8.78
CA ALA A 95 2.09 5.22 -8.55
C ALA A 95 2.21 4.07 -7.55
N GLN A 96 1.18 3.87 -6.74
CA GLN A 96 0.99 2.60 -6.07
C GLN A 96 0.49 1.55 -7.08
N VAL A 97 1.18 0.42 -7.11
CA VAL A 97 0.91 -0.68 -8.05
C VAL A 97 0.69 -1.96 -7.27
N ASN A 98 -0.44 -2.63 -7.56
CA ASN A 98 -0.74 -3.92 -6.97
C ASN A 98 0.25 -5.00 -7.45
N GLN A 99 0.64 -5.90 -6.56
CA GLN A 99 1.51 -7.01 -6.88
C GLN A 99 0.76 -8.06 -7.72
N GLY A 100 1.54 -8.91 -8.39
CA GLY A 100 0.98 -10.00 -9.17
C GLY A 100 1.08 -9.81 -10.68
N GLY A 101 0.85 -10.92 -11.41
CA GLY A 101 1.09 -10.99 -12.86
C GLY A 101 0.15 -10.12 -13.69
N GLY A 102 -1.10 -9.94 -13.23
CA GLY A 102 -2.11 -9.13 -13.92
C GLY A 102 -1.89 -7.63 -13.80
N ASP A 103 -1.26 -7.18 -12.72
CA ASP A 103 -1.04 -5.77 -12.42
C ASP A 103 0.45 -5.41 -12.62
N MET A 104 1.30 -5.48 -11.61
CA MET A 104 2.72 -5.09 -11.72
C MET A 104 3.45 -5.86 -12.82
N GLY A 105 3.25 -7.18 -12.92
CA GLY A 105 3.89 -8.00 -13.96
C GLY A 105 3.52 -7.57 -15.37
N SER A 106 2.27 -7.19 -15.59
CA SER A 106 1.80 -6.65 -16.87
C SER A 106 2.48 -5.32 -17.21
N LEU A 107 2.58 -4.41 -16.23
CA LEU A 107 3.25 -3.11 -16.41
C LEU A 107 4.75 -3.26 -16.67
N VAL A 108 5.41 -4.22 -16.00
CA VAL A 108 6.83 -4.52 -16.23
C VAL A 108 7.07 -5.05 -17.65
N LYS A 109 6.26 -6.01 -18.11
CA LYS A 109 6.33 -6.55 -19.49
C LYS A 109 6.17 -5.46 -20.55
N ASP A 110 5.26 -4.51 -20.30
CA ASP A 110 4.99 -3.39 -21.20
C ASP A 110 5.99 -2.23 -21.02
N LYS A 111 7.02 -2.39 -20.14
CA LYS A 111 8.05 -1.38 -19.83
C LYS A 111 7.48 -0.06 -19.32
N LEU A 112 6.37 -0.15 -18.60
CA LEU A 112 5.67 1.00 -18.01
C LEU A 112 6.16 1.34 -16.60
N LEU A 113 7.00 0.51 -15.99
CA LEU A 113 7.68 0.75 -14.72
C LEU A 113 9.19 0.76 -14.90
N LEU A 114 9.88 1.53 -14.04
CA LEU A 114 11.33 1.61 -14.00
C LEU A 114 11.91 0.72 -12.90
N PRO A 115 13.06 0.06 -13.12
CA PRO A 115 13.71 -0.74 -12.07
C PRO A 115 14.27 0.16 -10.97
N LEU A 116 14.16 -0.29 -9.72
CA LEU A 116 14.50 0.46 -8.52
C LEU A 116 15.77 -0.05 -7.82
N ASP A 117 16.50 -1.01 -8.38
CA ASP A 117 17.64 -1.67 -7.70
C ASP A 117 18.74 -0.68 -7.27
N SER A 118 19.08 0.31 -8.11
CA SER A 118 20.05 1.34 -7.77
C SER A 118 19.60 2.21 -6.60
N TYR A 119 18.32 2.55 -6.56
CA TYR A 119 17.72 3.31 -5.46
C TYR A 119 17.57 2.45 -4.19
N ALA A 120 17.26 1.17 -4.33
CA ALA A 120 17.20 0.23 -3.21
C ALA A 120 18.56 0.12 -2.51
N ALA A 121 19.64 0.04 -3.28
CA ALA A 121 21.00 -0.01 -2.76
C ALA A 121 21.40 1.31 -2.07
N SER A 122 21.18 2.45 -2.73
CA SER A 122 21.58 3.77 -2.20
C SER A 122 20.76 4.23 -0.98
N ASN A 123 19.50 3.82 -0.88
CA ASN A 123 18.60 4.18 0.22
C ASN A 123 18.51 3.09 1.32
N GLY A 124 19.28 2.00 1.20
CA GLY A 124 19.32 0.94 2.20
C GLY A 124 18.02 0.13 2.33
N TRP A 125 17.19 0.08 1.28
CA TRP A 125 15.92 -0.68 1.33
C TRP A 125 16.15 -2.17 1.52
N THR A 126 17.24 -2.72 0.99
CA THR A 126 17.60 -4.14 1.12
C THR A 126 17.95 -4.55 2.56
N THR A 127 18.27 -3.60 3.44
CA THR A 127 18.49 -3.83 4.87
C THR A 127 17.29 -3.49 5.72
N ARG A 128 16.44 -2.59 5.24
CA ARG A 128 15.22 -2.15 5.94
C ARG A 128 14.06 -3.13 5.78
N PHE A 129 13.99 -3.79 4.63
CA PHE A 129 12.92 -4.74 4.33
C PHE A 129 13.46 -6.17 4.26
N PRO A 130 12.75 -7.17 4.82
CA PRO A 130 13.06 -8.56 4.58
C PRO A 130 13.02 -8.90 3.09
N ASP A 131 13.90 -9.80 2.64
CA ASP A 131 13.94 -10.23 1.23
C ASP A 131 12.59 -10.82 0.77
N SER A 132 11.87 -11.53 1.64
CA SER A 132 10.54 -12.06 1.37
C SER A 132 9.50 -10.98 1.03
N ILE A 133 9.67 -9.77 1.54
CA ILE A 133 8.84 -8.61 1.23
C ILE A 133 9.24 -8.01 -0.13
N LEU A 134 10.52 -7.75 -0.34
CA LEU A 134 11.01 -7.20 -1.60
C LEU A 134 10.78 -8.15 -2.78
N LYS A 135 10.89 -9.45 -2.56
CA LYS A 135 10.69 -10.49 -3.58
C LYS A 135 9.32 -10.38 -4.26
N ARG A 136 8.28 -9.94 -3.55
CA ARG A 136 6.92 -9.75 -4.08
C ARG A 136 6.81 -8.61 -5.11
N ASN A 137 7.83 -7.76 -5.18
CA ASN A 137 7.89 -6.64 -6.14
C ASN A 137 9.03 -6.82 -7.14
N ARG A 138 9.61 -8.05 -7.23
CA ARG A 138 10.64 -8.40 -8.20
C ARG A 138 10.05 -9.11 -9.39
N TRP A 139 10.55 -8.74 -10.57
CA TRP A 139 10.15 -9.32 -11.85
C TRP A 139 11.36 -9.45 -12.75
N SER A 140 11.48 -10.59 -13.45
CA SER A 140 12.44 -10.72 -14.56
C SER A 140 11.95 -9.94 -15.78
N ASP A 141 12.84 -9.70 -16.73
CA ASP A 141 12.48 -9.07 -17.99
C ASP A 141 11.53 -9.96 -18.83
N SER A 142 11.48 -11.28 -18.57
CA SER A 142 10.51 -12.24 -19.12
C SER A 142 9.17 -12.26 -18.39
N GLY A 143 9.04 -11.54 -17.25
CA GLY A 143 7.83 -11.46 -16.47
C GLY A 143 7.66 -12.58 -15.44
N GLU A 144 8.78 -13.18 -14.96
CA GLU A 144 8.76 -14.13 -13.86
C GLU A 144 8.65 -13.40 -12.53
N PHE A 145 7.63 -13.76 -11.75
CA PHE A 145 7.38 -13.19 -10.45
C PHE A 145 8.39 -13.68 -9.41
N GLY A 146 8.85 -12.78 -8.56
CA GLY A 146 9.76 -13.08 -7.46
C GLY A 146 11.23 -13.21 -7.88
N SER A 147 11.59 -12.88 -9.11
CA SER A 147 12.96 -12.89 -9.63
C SER A 147 13.33 -11.56 -10.30
N GLY A 148 14.58 -11.38 -10.69
CA GLY A 148 15.02 -10.22 -11.47
C GLY A 148 15.06 -8.92 -10.67
N LYS A 149 14.59 -7.83 -11.28
CA LYS A 149 14.72 -6.46 -10.77
C LYS A 149 13.56 -6.07 -9.85
N LEU A 150 13.83 -5.14 -8.94
CA LEU A 150 12.84 -4.55 -8.05
C LEU A 150 12.07 -3.43 -8.77
N TYR A 151 10.73 -3.45 -8.69
CA TYR A 151 9.87 -2.44 -9.34
C TYR A 151 8.97 -1.66 -8.39
N GLY A 152 8.96 -2.01 -7.11
CA GLY A 152 8.18 -1.29 -6.12
C GLY A 152 8.62 -1.55 -4.69
N VAL A 153 8.27 -0.63 -3.78
CA VAL A 153 8.45 -0.76 -2.33
C VAL A 153 7.19 -0.29 -1.63
N ALA A 154 6.64 -1.12 -0.76
CA ALA A 154 5.41 -0.80 -0.05
C ALA A 154 5.68 -0.08 1.27
N SER A 155 4.77 0.82 1.63
CA SER A 155 4.81 1.56 2.90
C SER A 155 4.11 0.80 4.04
N LEU A 156 3.04 0.08 3.73
CA LEU A 156 2.24 -0.67 4.69
C LEU A 156 2.41 -2.18 4.56
N GLY A 157 2.32 -2.86 5.70
CA GLY A 157 2.09 -4.30 5.80
C GLY A 157 0.62 -4.59 6.00
N GLU A 158 0.16 -5.72 5.46
CA GLU A 158 -1.23 -6.13 5.52
C GLU A 158 -1.38 -7.60 5.91
N MET A 159 -2.46 -7.89 6.60
CA MET A 159 -2.88 -9.26 6.93
C MET A 159 -4.37 -9.39 6.67
N VAL A 160 -4.79 -10.55 6.15
CA VAL A 160 -6.20 -10.94 6.04
C VAL A 160 -6.53 -11.91 7.15
N GLY A 161 -7.64 -11.66 7.84
CA GLY A 161 -8.09 -12.47 8.95
C GLY A 161 -9.61 -12.45 9.10
N LEU A 162 -10.07 -12.78 10.27
CA LEU A 162 -11.48 -12.85 10.62
C LEU A 162 -11.87 -11.68 11.51
N TYR A 163 -12.64 -10.74 10.96
CA TYR A 163 -13.40 -9.81 11.78
C TYR A 163 -14.63 -10.50 12.35
N TYR A 164 -14.96 -10.21 13.59
CA TYR A 164 -16.18 -10.71 14.23
C TYR A 164 -16.85 -9.65 15.08
N ASN A 165 -18.18 -9.68 15.09
CA ASN A 165 -19.00 -8.82 15.94
C ASN A 165 -19.24 -9.55 17.27
N LYS A 166 -18.54 -9.09 18.32
CA LYS A 166 -18.58 -9.70 19.66
C LYS A 166 -19.97 -9.66 20.29
N ALA A 167 -20.71 -8.57 20.11
CA ALA A 167 -22.06 -8.45 20.66
C ALA A 167 -23.02 -9.46 20.03
N LEU A 168 -22.92 -9.73 18.72
CA LEU A 168 -23.74 -10.76 18.06
C LEU A 168 -23.34 -12.16 18.52
N LEU A 169 -22.05 -12.44 18.72
CA LEU A 169 -21.58 -13.73 19.23
C LEU A 169 -22.07 -13.95 20.67
N ASP A 170 -21.97 -12.96 21.55
CA ASP A 170 -22.41 -13.02 22.93
C ASP A 170 -23.93 -13.26 23.04
N LYS A 171 -24.71 -12.51 22.24
CA LYS A 171 -26.16 -12.70 22.16
C LYS A 171 -26.53 -14.12 21.73
N ALA A 172 -25.73 -14.72 20.85
CA ALA A 172 -25.94 -16.09 20.38
C ALA A 172 -25.37 -17.15 21.34
N GLY A 173 -24.63 -16.76 22.37
CA GLY A 173 -23.91 -17.68 23.25
C GLY A 173 -22.86 -18.48 22.53
N ILE A 174 -22.05 -17.79 21.69
CA ILE A 174 -20.98 -18.35 20.84
C ILE A 174 -19.64 -17.78 21.30
N ALA A 175 -18.70 -18.65 21.63
CA ALA A 175 -17.31 -18.25 21.84
C ALA A 175 -16.62 -17.94 20.50
N VAL A 176 -15.57 -17.10 20.54
CA VAL A 176 -14.77 -16.81 19.35
C VAL A 176 -14.13 -18.11 18.82
N PRO A 177 -14.42 -18.50 17.55
CA PRO A 177 -13.95 -19.78 17.00
C PRO A 177 -12.41 -19.81 16.90
N LYS A 178 -11.82 -20.95 17.23
CA LYS A 178 -10.37 -21.21 17.12
C LYS A 178 -10.01 -22.17 16.00
N THR A 179 -11.00 -22.96 15.55
CA THR A 179 -10.86 -23.92 14.45
C THR A 179 -11.91 -23.65 13.37
N LEU A 180 -11.63 -24.11 12.14
CA LEU A 180 -12.60 -24.00 11.03
C LEU A 180 -13.89 -24.76 11.34
N ALA A 181 -13.82 -25.89 12.08
CA ALA A 181 -14.99 -26.65 12.51
C ALA A 181 -15.83 -25.85 13.52
N GLU A 182 -15.21 -25.14 14.47
CA GLU A 182 -15.91 -24.26 15.40
C GLU A 182 -16.54 -23.07 14.67
N LEU A 183 -15.85 -22.49 13.67
CA LEU A 183 -16.40 -21.41 12.84
C LEU A 183 -17.65 -21.88 12.09
N GLU A 184 -17.61 -23.06 11.48
CA GLU A 184 -18.77 -23.62 10.78
C GLU A 184 -19.94 -23.89 11.74
N SER A 185 -19.66 -24.43 12.92
CA SER A 185 -20.67 -24.65 13.97
C SER A 185 -21.28 -23.34 14.45
N ALA A 186 -20.45 -22.29 14.63
CA ALA A 186 -20.91 -20.95 14.98
C ALA A 186 -21.85 -20.37 13.91
N MET A 187 -21.48 -20.50 12.63
CA MET A 187 -22.29 -20.03 11.51
C MET A 187 -23.63 -20.77 11.43
N ALA A 188 -23.66 -22.08 11.67
CA ALA A 188 -24.90 -22.86 11.72
C ALA A 188 -25.85 -22.36 12.81
N LYS A 189 -25.29 -22.11 14.01
CA LYS A 189 -26.07 -21.62 15.17
C LYS A 189 -26.61 -20.21 14.92
N LEU A 190 -25.78 -19.29 14.38
CA LEU A 190 -26.22 -17.93 14.04
C LEU A 190 -27.37 -17.96 13.05
N LYS A 191 -27.24 -18.75 11.98
CA LYS A 191 -28.31 -18.90 10.97
C LYS A 191 -29.62 -19.42 11.58
N GLN A 192 -29.58 -20.43 12.47
CA GLN A 192 -30.76 -20.94 13.16
C GLN A 192 -31.45 -19.87 14.02
N GLN A 193 -30.68 -18.90 14.50
CA GLN A 193 -31.18 -17.77 15.30
C GLN A 193 -31.59 -16.55 14.45
N GLY A 194 -31.57 -16.66 13.12
CA GLY A 194 -31.94 -15.58 12.19
C GLY A 194 -30.90 -14.49 12.02
N THR A 195 -29.65 -14.70 12.49
CA THR A 195 -28.54 -13.78 12.27
C THR A 195 -27.75 -14.24 11.06
N ALA A 196 -27.47 -13.32 10.12
CA ALA A 196 -26.59 -13.64 8.99
C ALA A 196 -25.18 -14.00 9.49
N PRO A 197 -24.68 -15.21 9.19
CA PRO A 197 -23.41 -15.66 9.76
C PRO A 197 -22.21 -14.86 9.25
N MET A 198 -22.04 -14.78 7.92
CA MET A 198 -20.84 -14.19 7.31
C MET A 198 -21.21 -13.17 6.25
N MET A 199 -20.62 -12.00 6.35
CA MET A 199 -20.63 -11.00 5.28
C MET A 199 -19.62 -11.38 4.21
N LEU A 200 -20.01 -11.22 2.95
CA LEU A 200 -19.15 -11.39 1.79
C LEU A 200 -19.58 -10.38 0.72
N GLY A 201 -18.65 -9.67 0.11
CA GLY A 201 -18.87 -8.85 -1.08
C GLY A 201 -18.20 -9.54 -2.27
N LEU A 202 -18.97 -9.97 -3.27
CA LEU A 202 -18.45 -10.77 -4.37
C LEU A 202 -18.55 -10.07 -5.73
N LEU A 203 -19.09 -8.84 -5.79
CA LEU A 203 -19.30 -8.11 -7.05
C LEU A 203 -18.00 -7.95 -7.85
N ASP A 204 -16.89 -7.62 -7.17
CA ASP A 204 -15.57 -7.44 -7.77
C ASP A 204 -14.66 -8.69 -7.65
N GLY A 205 -15.11 -9.73 -6.96
CA GLY A 205 -14.38 -10.99 -6.75
C GLY A 205 -13.30 -10.94 -5.67
N ASN A 206 -12.89 -9.77 -5.19
CA ASN A 206 -11.76 -9.62 -4.26
C ASN A 206 -11.96 -10.35 -2.93
N MET A 207 -13.10 -10.14 -2.26
CA MET A 207 -13.38 -10.84 -0.99
C MET A 207 -13.51 -12.35 -1.18
N GLY A 208 -14.02 -12.82 -2.32
CA GLY A 208 -14.07 -14.24 -2.63
C GLY A 208 -12.68 -14.86 -2.76
N GLN A 209 -11.76 -14.17 -3.42
CA GLN A 209 -10.37 -14.58 -3.52
C GLN A 209 -9.67 -14.57 -2.15
N GLN A 210 -9.92 -13.55 -1.34
CA GLN A 210 -9.37 -13.45 0.02
C GLN A 210 -9.88 -14.59 0.91
N LEU A 211 -11.18 -14.89 0.86
CA LEU A 211 -11.77 -16.00 1.61
C LEU A 211 -11.18 -17.34 1.19
N LEU A 212 -11.09 -17.62 -0.12
CA LEU A 212 -10.48 -18.84 -0.65
C LEU A 212 -9.03 -19.00 -0.18
N SER A 213 -8.23 -17.95 -0.35
CA SER A 213 -6.83 -17.95 0.04
C SER A 213 -6.64 -18.14 1.54
N THR A 214 -7.51 -17.52 2.34
CA THR A 214 -7.45 -17.60 3.81
C THR A 214 -7.86 -18.98 4.30
N LEU A 215 -8.92 -19.57 3.74
CA LEU A 215 -9.33 -20.94 4.03
C LEU A 215 -8.27 -21.97 3.63
N TRP A 216 -7.61 -21.76 2.50
CA TRP A 216 -6.52 -22.63 2.06
C TRP A 216 -5.32 -22.55 3.01
N GLN A 217 -4.85 -21.33 3.31
CA GLN A 217 -3.69 -21.11 4.16
C GLN A 217 -3.92 -21.51 5.62
N ALA A 218 -5.16 -21.39 6.12
CA ALA A 218 -5.54 -21.89 7.44
C ALA A 218 -5.34 -23.41 7.62
N GLN A 219 -5.22 -24.16 6.55
CA GLN A 219 -4.99 -25.60 6.55
C GLN A 219 -3.50 -25.96 6.40
N ILE A 220 -2.59 -24.99 6.38
CA ILE A 220 -1.15 -25.16 6.16
C ILE A 220 -0.40 -24.66 7.41
N GLU A 221 0.49 -25.49 7.95
CA GLU A 221 1.41 -25.07 9.02
C GLU A 221 2.34 -23.97 8.53
N SER A 222 2.62 -22.97 9.36
CA SER A 222 3.41 -21.79 9.00
C SER A 222 4.82 -22.09 8.52
N HIS A 223 5.37 -23.23 8.92
CA HIS A 223 6.69 -23.70 8.47
C HIS A 223 6.65 -24.50 7.15
N ASP A 224 5.47 -24.92 6.67
CA ASP A 224 5.29 -25.71 5.43
C ASP A 224 4.66 -24.87 4.31
N ARG A 225 5.29 -23.75 4.00
CA ARG A 225 4.78 -22.84 2.96
C ARG A 225 5.18 -23.18 1.53
N LYS A 226 5.94 -24.27 1.32
CA LYS A 226 6.49 -24.61 -0.02
C LYS A 226 5.42 -24.75 -1.09
N THR A 227 4.30 -25.40 -0.78
CA THR A 227 3.17 -25.57 -1.73
C THR A 227 2.58 -24.22 -2.13
N LEU A 228 2.40 -23.32 -1.13
CA LEU A 228 1.93 -21.96 -1.37
C LEU A 228 2.91 -21.17 -2.24
N ASP A 229 4.21 -21.19 -1.90
CA ASP A 229 5.23 -20.47 -2.65
C ASP A 229 5.35 -20.98 -4.09
N ASN A 230 5.27 -22.30 -4.30
CA ASN A 230 5.30 -22.90 -5.62
C ASN A 230 4.14 -22.40 -6.51
N LEU A 231 2.95 -22.23 -5.94
CA LEU A 231 1.81 -21.70 -6.68
C LEU A 231 1.94 -20.19 -6.92
N ILE A 232 2.31 -19.42 -5.88
CA ILE A 232 2.42 -17.96 -5.98
C ILE A 232 3.48 -17.56 -7.01
N TYR A 233 4.63 -18.24 -7.02
CA TYR A 233 5.75 -17.89 -7.90
C TYR A 233 5.80 -18.72 -9.19
N ASP A 234 4.75 -19.52 -9.47
CA ASP A 234 4.63 -20.37 -10.66
C ASP A 234 5.85 -21.30 -10.88
N VAL A 235 6.33 -21.90 -9.80
CA VAL A 235 7.48 -22.83 -9.83
C VAL A 235 7.07 -24.28 -9.56
N GLY A 236 6.05 -24.73 -10.30
CA GLY A 236 5.53 -26.11 -10.23
C GLY A 236 4.36 -26.29 -9.25
N GLY A 237 3.68 -25.23 -8.87
CA GLY A 237 2.43 -25.26 -8.11
C GLY A 237 1.25 -25.80 -8.95
N THR A 238 0.22 -26.28 -8.27
CA THR A 238 -1.00 -26.77 -8.93
C THR A 238 -2.25 -26.36 -8.17
N PHE A 239 -3.28 -25.94 -8.90
CA PHE A 239 -4.63 -25.71 -8.36
C PHE A 239 -5.34 -27.00 -7.93
N LYS A 240 -4.74 -28.18 -8.16
CA LYS A 240 -5.22 -29.48 -7.67
C LYS A 240 -4.68 -29.84 -6.28
N ASP A 241 -4.01 -28.92 -5.60
CA ASP A 241 -3.62 -29.10 -4.20
C ASP A 241 -4.85 -29.45 -3.34
N SER A 242 -4.76 -30.52 -2.55
CA SER A 242 -5.91 -31.04 -1.80
C SER A 242 -6.48 -30.06 -0.79
N LYS A 243 -5.65 -29.24 -0.17
CA LYS A 243 -6.09 -28.22 0.80
C LYS A 243 -6.77 -27.05 0.09
N LEU A 244 -6.30 -26.68 -1.11
CA LEU A 244 -6.95 -25.65 -1.93
C LEU A 244 -8.31 -26.14 -2.44
N VAL A 245 -8.39 -27.39 -2.93
CA VAL A 245 -9.65 -28.02 -3.34
C VAL A 245 -10.62 -28.11 -2.17
N ASN A 246 -10.13 -28.44 -0.96
CA ASN A 246 -10.95 -28.46 0.25
C ASN A 246 -11.47 -27.05 0.59
N ALA A 247 -10.63 -26.02 0.52
CA ALA A 247 -11.05 -24.63 0.75
C ALA A 247 -12.18 -24.21 -0.23
N ALA A 248 -12.04 -24.53 -1.51
CA ALA A 248 -13.09 -24.27 -2.50
C ALA A 248 -14.39 -25.05 -2.19
N SER A 249 -14.26 -26.31 -1.76
CA SER A 249 -15.39 -27.14 -1.35
C SER A 249 -16.10 -26.59 -0.12
N MET A 250 -15.35 -26.03 0.86
CA MET A 250 -15.91 -25.34 2.00
C MET A 250 -16.70 -24.10 1.59
N MET A 251 -16.18 -23.26 0.72
CA MET A 251 -16.90 -22.07 0.21
C MET A 251 -18.20 -22.48 -0.47
N LYS A 252 -18.15 -23.52 -1.32
CA LYS A 252 -19.36 -24.06 -1.97
C LYS A 252 -20.36 -24.55 -0.91
N SER A 253 -19.91 -25.34 0.07
CA SER A 253 -20.76 -25.85 1.15
C SER A 253 -21.40 -24.71 1.95
N TRP A 254 -20.66 -23.66 2.28
CA TRP A 254 -21.19 -22.50 3.00
C TRP A 254 -22.20 -21.72 2.16
N THR A 255 -22.00 -21.62 0.84
CA THR A 255 -23.00 -21.07 -0.09
C THR A 255 -24.28 -21.89 -0.09
N ASP A 256 -24.17 -23.20 -0.26
CA ASP A 256 -25.33 -24.13 -0.30
C ASP A 256 -26.10 -24.12 1.04
N LYS A 257 -25.39 -23.98 2.15
CA LYS A 257 -25.96 -23.84 3.49
C LYS A 257 -26.54 -22.46 3.77
N GLY A 258 -26.33 -21.47 2.88
CA GLY A 258 -26.79 -20.10 3.03
C GLY A 258 -26.15 -19.37 4.23
N TYR A 259 -24.86 -19.54 4.43
CA TYR A 259 -24.12 -18.87 5.52
C TYR A 259 -23.69 -17.46 5.14
N PHE A 260 -23.65 -17.12 3.85
CA PHE A 260 -23.34 -15.77 3.40
C PHE A 260 -24.57 -14.85 3.47
N PHE A 261 -24.31 -13.56 3.65
CA PHE A 261 -25.34 -12.54 3.68
C PHE A 261 -26.18 -12.58 2.38
N PRO A 262 -27.52 -12.44 2.43
CA PRO A 262 -28.35 -12.46 1.23
C PRO A 262 -27.92 -11.42 0.18
N GLY A 263 -27.82 -11.83 -1.07
CA GLY A 263 -27.43 -10.93 -2.17
C GLY A 263 -25.93 -10.63 -2.24
N PHE A 264 -25.10 -11.34 -1.50
CA PHE A 264 -23.64 -11.12 -1.45
C PHE A 264 -22.94 -11.05 -2.82
N GLN A 265 -23.50 -11.67 -3.86
CA GLN A 265 -22.94 -11.64 -5.22
C GLN A 265 -22.98 -10.26 -5.85
N GLY A 266 -23.94 -9.43 -5.44
CA GLY A 266 -24.10 -8.06 -5.97
C GLY A 266 -23.60 -6.97 -5.04
N ILE A 267 -22.89 -7.32 -3.97
CA ILE A 267 -22.34 -6.38 -2.98
C ILE A 267 -20.84 -6.19 -3.27
N GLY A 268 -20.40 -4.93 -3.37
CA GLY A 268 -18.98 -4.58 -3.45
C GLY A 268 -18.25 -4.78 -2.11
N HIS A 269 -16.93 -4.85 -2.13
CA HIS A 269 -16.16 -5.13 -0.91
C HIS A 269 -16.29 -4.02 0.15
N ASP A 270 -16.31 -2.73 -0.22
CA ASP A 270 -16.47 -1.62 0.73
C ASP A 270 -17.90 -1.52 1.28
N ASP A 271 -18.90 -1.82 0.45
CA ASP A 271 -20.29 -1.93 0.90
C ASP A 271 -20.46 -3.07 1.90
N ALA A 272 -19.82 -4.23 1.64
CA ALA A 272 -19.83 -5.35 2.57
C ALA A 272 -19.20 -4.99 3.92
N ALA A 273 -18.08 -4.27 3.92
CA ALA A 273 -17.46 -3.79 5.15
C ALA A 273 -18.38 -2.83 5.92
N THR A 274 -19.07 -1.93 5.23
CA THR A 274 -20.04 -1.02 5.83
C THR A 274 -21.26 -1.75 6.41
N LEU A 275 -21.80 -2.73 5.69
CA LEU A 275 -22.90 -3.56 6.18
C LEU A 275 -22.49 -4.37 7.41
N PHE A 276 -21.27 -4.92 7.42
CA PHE A 276 -20.71 -5.61 8.58
C PHE A 276 -20.55 -4.67 9.78
N GLN A 277 -20.00 -3.45 9.57
CA GLN A 277 -19.87 -2.43 10.60
C GLN A 277 -21.20 -2.09 11.25
N ASN A 278 -22.28 -2.12 10.49
CA ASN A 278 -23.65 -1.89 10.96
C ASN A 278 -24.31 -3.13 11.59
N GLY A 279 -23.55 -4.20 11.86
CA GLY A 279 -24.03 -5.39 12.57
C GLY A 279 -24.95 -6.29 11.73
N GLN A 280 -24.89 -6.21 10.40
CA GLN A 280 -25.73 -7.01 9.51
C GLN A 280 -25.28 -8.48 9.39
N ALA A 281 -24.05 -8.80 9.84
CA ALA A 281 -23.52 -10.16 9.91
C ALA A 281 -22.55 -10.30 11.08
N ALA A 282 -22.33 -11.54 11.53
CA ALA A 282 -21.48 -11.82 12.69
C ALA A 282 -19.97 -11.90 12.32
N PHE A 283 -19.64 -12.34 11.12
CA PHE A 283 -18.27 -12.51 10.65
C PHE A 283 -18.05 -11.80 9.31
N LEU A 284 -16.77 -11.39 9.09
CA LEU A 284 -16.26 -10.88 7.81
C LEU A 284 -14.80 -11.33 7.65
N VAL A 285 -14.46 -11.96 6.53
CA VAL A 285 -13.06 -12.22 6.18
C VAL A 285 -12.56 -11.07 5.32
N SER A 286 -11.63 -10.30 5.85
CA SER A 286 -11.01 -9.18 5.15
C SER A 286 -9.69 -8.77 5.80
N GLY A 287 -9.06 -7.72 5.29
CA GLY A 287 -7.73 -7.31 5.69
C GLY A 287 -7.68 -6.15 6.68
N THR A 288 -6.46 -5.91 7.17
CA THR A 288 -6.16 -4.85 8.16
C THR A 288 -6.37 -3.43 7.63
N TRP A 289 -6.64 -3.25 6.34
CA TRP A 289 -7.01 -1.95 5.76
C TRP A 289 -8.32 -1.37 6.33
N TYR A 290 -9.21 -2.20 6.90
CA TYR A 290 -10.44 -1.73 7.55
C TYR A 290 -10.28 -1.41 9.04
N LEU A 291 -9.08 -1.56 9.63
CA LEU A 291 -8.87 -1.26 11.06
C LEU A 291 -9.23 0.19 11.40
N GLY A 292 -8.86 1.14 10.53
CA GLY A 292 -9.24 2.55 10.68
C GLY A 292 -10.75 2.76 10.67
N GLN A 293 -11.47 2.12 9.74
CA GLN A 293 -12.93 2.20 9.62
C GLN A 293 -13.65 1.63 10.85
N PHE A 294 -13.12 0.56 11.42
CA PHE A 294 -13.80 -0.15 12.53
C PHE A 294 -13.34 0.27 13.93
N LYS A 295 -12.32 1.14 14.06
CA LYS A 295 -11.64 1.48 15.33
C LYS A 295 -12.57 1.96 16.45
N ASP A 296 -13.64 2.67 16.09
CA ASP A 296 -14.57 3.26 17.05
C ASP A 296 -15.74 2.31 17.41
N ASN A 297 -15.87 1.18 16.72
CA ASN A 297 -16.88 0.17 17.01
C ASN A 297 -16.31 -0.88 17.97
N LYS A 298 -16.66 -0.75 19.26
CA LYS A 298 -16.16 -1.61 20.35
C LYS A 298 -16.59 -3.08 20.24
N ASP A 299 -17.59 -3.38 19.42
CA ASP A 299 -18.09 -4.73 19.23
C ASP A 299 -17.34 -5.47 18.10
N ILE A 300 -16.61 -4.75 17.27
CA ILE A 300 -15.83 -5.34 16.17
C ILE A 300 -14.41 -5.65 16.64
N HIS A 301 -14.00 -6.88 16.45
CA HIS A 301 -12.66 -7.36 16.75
C HIS A 301 -12.07 -8.07 15.54
N PHE A 302 -10.74 -8.17 15.51
CA PHE A 302 -9.97 -8.84 14.48
C PHE A 302 -9.15 -9.98 15.08
N ALA A 303 -9.15 -11.13 14.42
CA ALA A 303 -8.37 -12.31 14.81
C ALA A 303 -7.76 -12.98 13.57
N ALA A 304 -6.74 -13.81 13.79
CA ALA A 304 -6.29 -14.74 12.77
C ALA A 304 -7.45 -15.65 12.34
N MET A 305 -7.42 -16.11 11.07
CA MET A 305 -8.38 -17.13 10.63
C MET A 305 -8.24 -18.38 11.49
N PRO A 306 -9.36 -18.98 11.96
CA PRO A 306 -9.34 -20.22 12.71
C PRO A 306 -8.58 -21.33 11.97
N ALA A 307 -7.79 -22.13 12.71
CA ALA A 307 -6.95 -23.17 12.15
C ALA A 307 -7.75 -24.34 11.54
N GLY A 308 -7.20 -24.93 10.49
CA GLY A 308 -7.69 -26.22 9.95
C GLY A 308 -7.43 -27.37 10.91
N GLU A 309 -8.02 -28.52 10.62
CA GLU A 309 -7.83 -29.72 11.43
C GLU A 309 -6.35 -30.11 11.52
N GLY A 310 -5.88 -30.36 12.74
CA GLY A 310 -4.50 -30.76 13.01
C GLY A 310 -3.45 -29.67 12.87
N VAL A 311 -3.83 -28.45 12.46
CA VAL A 311 -2.92 -27.31 12.28
C VAL A 311 -2.81 -26.54 13.59
N LYS A 312 -1.58 -26.30 14.06
CA LYS A 312 -1.32 -25.57 15.30
C LYS A 312 -1.02 -24.10 15.07
N GLN A 313 -0.26 -23.81 14.03
CA GLN A 313 0.14 -22.47 13.64
C GLN A 313 -0.14 -22.28 12.14
N PRO A 314 -1.36 -21.87 11.75
CA PRO A 314 -1.71 -21.73 10.36
C PRO A 314 -0.91 -20.62 9.68
N LEU A 315 -0.69 -20.78 8.39
CA LEU A 315 -0.28 -19.67 7.54
C LEU A 315 -1.35 -18.59 7.56
N MET A 316 -0.92 -17.35 7.46
CA MET A 316 -1.82 -16.20 7.31
C MET A 316 -1.64 -15.59 5.92
N VAL A 317 -2.75 -15.24 5.29
CA VAL A 317 -2.72 -14.37 4.11
C VAL A 317 -2.23 -13.01 4.54
N GLY A 318 -1.22 -12.49 3.86
CA GLY A 318 -0.65 -11.20 4.16
C GLY A 318 0.59 -10.92 3.36
N GLY A 319 1.16 -9.77 3.60
CA GLY A 319 2.34 -9.28 2.90
C GLY A 319 2.43 -7.78 3.04
N THR A 320 2.46 -7.10 1.92
CA THR A 320 2.45 -5.65 1.88
C THR A 320 1.27 -5.16 1.05
N ASP A 321 0.83 -3.96 1.34
CA ASP A 321 -0.05 -3.15 0.51
C ASP A 321 0.61 -2.86 -0.87
N LEU A 322 -0.11 -2.14 -1.73
CA LEU A 322 0.37 -1.72 -3.03
C LEU A 322 1.72 -1.01 -2.90
N ALA A 323 2.64 -1.40 -3.78
CA ALA A 323 4.00 -0.84 -3.75
C ALA A 323 4.09 0.46 -4.53
N PHE A 324 4.76 1.47 -3.97
CA PHE A 324 5.16 2.66 -4.70
C PHE A 324 6.18 2.30 -5.76
N SER A 325 5.89 2.66 -6.99
CA SER A 325 6.70 2.41 -8.18
C SER A 325 7.03 3.73 -8.89
N ILE A 326 8.18 3.78 -9.56
CA ILE A 326 8.49 4.85 -10.53
C ILE A 326 8.03 4.37 -11.90
N THR A 327 7.23 5.17 -12.55
CA THR A 327 6.65 4.82 -13.85
C THR A 327 7.51 5.30 -15.02
N SER A 328 7.23 4.81 -16.21
CA SER A 328 7.90 5.22 -17.46
C SER A 328 7.63 6.69 -17.86
N THR A 329 6.67 7.36 -17.20
CA THR A 329 6.40 8.80 -17.42
C THR A 329 7.37 9.70 -16.66
N ALA A 330 8.15 9.18 -15.71
CA ALA A 330 9.26 9.91 -15.07
C ALA A 330 10.42 10.07 -16.06
N LYS A 331 10.40 11.18 -16.80
CA LYS A 331 11.39 11.47 -17.83
C LYS A 331 12.60 12.23 -17.25
N GLY A 332 13.78 11.76 -17.59
CA GLY A 332 15.02 12.38 -17.14
C GLY A 332 15.38 12.10 -15.68
N LYS A 333 16.61 12.41 -15.36
CA LYS A 333 17.23 12.07 -14.07
C LYS A 333 16.56 12.76 -12.89
N ASP A 334 16.22 14.04 -13.04
CA ASP A 334 15.66 14.83 -11.93
C ASP A 334 14.31 14.31 -11.46
N GLN A 335 13.42 13.92 -12.39
CA GLN A 335 12.14 13.32 -12.03
C GLN A 335 12.31 11.95 -11.38
N GLN A 336 13.21 11.12 -11.89
CA GLN A 336 13.46 9.77 -11.34
C GLN A 336 14.10 9.84 -9.96
N GLU A 337 15.06 10.72 -9.74
CA GLU A 337 15.68 10.94 -8.43
C GLU A 337 14.70 11.58 -7.43
N GLY A 338 13.90 12.53 -7.89
CA GLY A 338 12.83 13.13 -7.09
C GLY A 338 11.80 12.09 -6.64
N ALA A 339 11.37 11.23 -7.57
CA ALA A 339 10.45 10.13 -7.28
C ALA A 339 11.06 9.12 -6.29
N ALA A 340 12.33 8.75 -6.47
CA ALA A 340 13.02 7.84 -5.55
C ALA A 340 13.16 8.44 -4.14
N LYS A 341 13.41 9.76 -4.02
CA LYS A 341 13.43 10.46 -2.73
C LYS A 341 12.07 10.44 -2.05
N PHE A 342 11.00 10.68 -2.80
CA PHE A 342 9.64 10.61 -2.26
C PHE A 342 9.30 9.20 -1.81
N ILE A 343 9.56 8.18 -2.61
CA ILE A 343 9.35 6.78 -2.22
C ILE A 343 10.17 6.45 -0.95
N ASN A 344 11.44 6.87 -0.87
CA ASN A 344 12.26 6.65 0.32
C ASN A 344 11.67 7.32 1.57
N TYR A 345 11.06 8.49 1.41
CA TYR A 345 10.33 9.15 2.51
C TYR A 345 9.08 8.35 2.91
N MET A 346 8.27 7.90 1.95
CA MET A 346 7.04 7.12 2.21
C MET A 346 7.31 5.79 2.93
N VAL A 347 8.52 5.23 2.79
CA VAL A 347 8.94 4.02 3.49
C VAL A 347 9.91 4.28 4.64
N SER A 348 10.03 5.52 5.09
CA SER A 348 10.91 5.93 6.19
C SER A 348 10.34 5.60 7.57
N ASP A 349 11.19 5.70 8.59
CA ASP A 349 10.78 5.56 9.99
C ASP A 349 9.77 6.64 10.41
N ALA A 350 9.87 7.84 9.85
CA ALA A 350 8.90 8.91 10.09
C ALA A 350 7.50 8.51 9.64
N MET A 351 7.38 7.97 8.41
CA MET A 351 6.10 7.46 7.91
C MET A 351 5.65 6.20 8.64
N ALA A 352 6.57 5.28 8.97
CA ALA A 352 6.24 4.09 9.76
C ALA A 352 5.60 4.46 11.10
N ASN A 353 6.18 5.42 11.83
CA ASN A 353 5.62 5.93 13.09
C ASN A 353 4.27 6.64 12.88
N ARG A 354 4.08 7.32 11.76
CA ARG A 354 2.81 7.96 11.40
C ARG A 354 1.73 6.92 11.15
N TRP A 355 2.04 5.84 10.42
CA TRP A 355 1.14 4.73 10.20
C TRP A 355 0.71 4.04 11.50
N LEU A 356 1.65 3.76 12.41
CA LEU A 356 1.34 3.17 13.72
C LEU A 356 0.38 4.05 14.54
N LYS A 357 0.54 5.38 14.51
CA LYS A 357 -0.35 6.31 15.23
C LYS A 357 -1.81 6.25 14.74
N VAL A 358 -2.00 5.96 13.46
CA VAL A 358 -3.35 5.84 12.87
C VAL A 358 -3.85 4.39 12.77
N GLY A 359 -3.12 3.44 13.38
CA GLY A 359 -3.56 2.06 13.55
C GLY A 359 -3.20 1.13 12.39
N PHE A 360 -2.26 1.53 11.51
CA PHE A 360 -1.80 0.69 10.40
C PHE A 360 -0.39 0.14 10.66
N LEU A 361 -0.11 -1.03 10.11
CA LEU A 361 1.18 -1.70 10.24
C LEU A 361 2.15 -1.21 9.15
N PRO A 362 3.35 -0.72 9.48
CA PRO A 362 4.35 -0.42 8.46
C PRO A 362 4.93 -1.71 7.86
N ALA A 363 5.32 -1.65 6.58
CA ALA A 363 5.94 -2.77 5.87
C ALA A 363 7.41 -2.98 6.26
N SER A 364 8.07 -1.94 6.80
CA SER A 364 9.47 -2.00 7.21
C SER A 364 9.64 -2.65 8.60
N THR A 365 10.77 -3.33 8.80
CA THR A 365 11.20 -3.78 10.14
C THR A 365 11.78 -2.62 10.92
N ASN A 366 10.96 -1.72 11.38
CA ASN A 366 11.42 -0.59 12.17
C ASN A 366 11.74 -1.02 13.61
N LYS A 367 12.93 -0.63 14.12
CA LYS A 367 13.29 -0.83 15.53
C LYS A 367 12.73 0.27 16.46
N ALA A 368 11.98 1.20 15.90
CA ALA A 368 11.40 2.29 16.65
C ALA A 368 9.95 1.95 17.00
N ALA A 369 9.75 1.48 18.19
CA ALA A 369 8.52 1.68 18.98
C ALA A 369 8.82 1.26 20.42
#